data_bf223bca7a16115feb66b822ec2054db
#
_entry.id   bf223bca7a16115feb66b822ec2054db
#
_cell.length_a   1.000
_cell.length_b   1.000
_cell.length_c   1.000
_cell.angle_alpha   90.00
_cell.angle_beta   90.00
_cell.angle_gamma   90.00
#
_symmetry.space_group_name_H-M   'P 1'
#
loop_
_entity.id
_entity.type
_entity.pdbx_description
1 polymer ?
#
loop_
_entity_poly.entity_id
_entity_poly.type
_entity_poly.pdbx_seq_one_letter_code
_entity_poly.pdbx_strand_id
1 'polypeptide(L)'
;MSSTVTVRPARGVRGIGMLSIIAGIILILAGVAVWVVVSTTLSDENITVSEDADMFAGQQVAGPFTAYAQAEVIDEHALEMADGQTYAELDREDPVRASVMDASFLRASLFTSVVAFGVCALVIGLGLMFILVGAALRRLAGGPAVAVETPGTTSAGGLSAAPRHSATPPPDAAAPPARPTTRPADPPSVGGRADTPPA
;
A
#
# COMPACT_ATOMS: atom_id res chain seq x y z
N MET A 1 31.90 4.81 -32.58
CA MET A 1 31.47 5.74 -31.51
C MET A 1 30.56 4.99 -30.57
N SER A 2 31.01 4.75 -29.34
CA SER A 2 30.21 4.03 -28.32
C SER A 2 29.26 5.02 -27.67
N SER A 3 27.94 4.75 -27.74
CA SER A 3 26.94 5.57 -27.07
C SER A 3 26.70 5.04 -25.67
N THR A 4 27.08 5.82 -24.67
CA THR A 4 26.82 5.49 -23.26
C THR A 4 25.47 6.06 -22.87
N VAL A 5 24.47 5.17 -22.62
CA VAL A 5 23.17 5.58 -22.11
C VAL A 5 23.21 5.52 -20.58
N THR A 6 23.19 6.67 -19.93
CA THR A 6 23.16 6.77 -18.47
C THR A 6 21.70 6.76 -18.00
N VAL A 7 21.23 5.65 -17.44
CA VAL A 7 19.91 5.58 -16.82
C VAL A 7 20.00 6.14 -15.40
N ARG A 8 19.45 7.31 -15.15
CA ARG A 8 19.33 7.90 -13.82
C ARG A 8 18.06 7.35 -13.13
N PRO A 9 18.17 6.84 -11.90
CA PRO A 9 16.98 6.45 -11.15
C PRO A 9 16.06 7.66 -10.95
N ALA A 10 14.78 7.49 -11.34
CA ALA A 10 13.80 8.56 -11.28
C ALA A 10 13.56 8.99 -9.82
N ARG A 11 13.73 10.27 -9.51
CA ARG A 11 13.44 10.86 -8.18
C ARG A 11 12.04 10.51 -7.66
N GLY A 12 11.06 10.29 -8.56
CA GLY A 12 9.71 9.87 -8.25
C GLY A 12 9.62 8.52 -7.52
N VAL A 13 10.43 7.52 -7.91
CA VAL A 13 10.42 6.18 -7.30
C VAL A 13 10.84 6.23 -5.83
N ARG A 14 11.78 7.07 -5.48
CA ARG A 14 12.23 7.27 -4.10
C ARG A 14 11.13 7.91 -3.23
N GLY A 15 10.36 8.86 -3.80
CA GLY A 15 9.22 9.48 -3.14
C GLY A 15 8.08 8.49 -2.89
N ILE A 16 7.73 7.68 -3.89
CA ILE A 16 6.71 6.63 -3.77
C ILE A 16 7.11 5.61 -2.70
N GLY A 17 8.38 5.18 -2.67
CA GLY A 17 8.88 4.27 -1.63
C GLY A 17 8.77 4.84 -0.22
N MET A 18 9.03 6.15 -0.04
CA MET A 18 8.85 6.83 1.26
C MET A 18 7.39 6.89 1.68
N LEU A 19 6.49 7.26 0.76
CA LEU A 19 5.05 7.30 1.00
C LEU A 19 4.51 5.93 1.39
N SER A 20 4.97 4.87 0.71
CA SER A 20 4.60 3.49 1.01
C SER A 20 5.02 3.09 2.44
N ILE A 21 6.24 3.43 2.88
CA ILE A 21 6.69 3.15 4.24
C ILE A 21 5.82 3.88 5.28
N ILE A 22 5.53 5.17 5.05
CA ILE A 22 4.69 5.96 5.95
C ILE A 22 3.28 5.36 6.05
N ALA A 23 2.68 5.03 4.91
CA ALA A 23 1.37 4.36 4.86
C ALA A 23 1.39 3.03 5.61
N GLY A 24 2.44 2.22 5.43
CA GLY A 24 2.61 0.94 6.13
C GLY A 24 2.70 1.12 7.66
N ILE A 25 3.43 2.13 8.13
CA ILE A 25 3.53 2.43 9.57
C ILE A 25 2.15 2.84 10.12
N ILE A 26 1.42 3.70 9.41
CA ILE A 26 0.07 4.14 9.83
C ILE A 26 -0.88 2.94 9.93
N LEU A 27 -0.86 2.02 8.95
CA LEU A 27 -1.68 0.81 8.97
C LEU A 27 -1.36 -0.08 10.17
N ILE A 28 -0.07 -0.30 10.47
CA ILE A 28 0.33 -1.10 11.63
C ILE A 28 -0.16 -0.46 12.93
N LEU A 29 0.05 0.84 13.11
CA LEU A 29 -0.40 1.55 14.30
C LEU A 29 -1.92 1.49 14.46
N ALA A 30 -2.67 1.68 13.38
CA ALA A 30 -4.13 1.58 13.38
C ALA A 30 -4.59 0.15 13.73
N GLY A 31 -4.01 -0.88 13.10
CA GLY A 31 -4.34 -2.27 13.38
C GLY A 31 -4.05 -2.67 14.83
N VAL A 32 -2.91 -2.25 15.38
CA VAL A 32 -2.56 -2.48 16.79
C VAL A 32 -3.51 -1.74 17.73
N ALA A 33 -3.85 -0.49 17.42
CA ALA A 33 -4.77 0.29 18.26
C ALA A 33 -6.15 -0.39 18.35
N VAL A 34 -6.71 -0.81 17.21
CA VAL A 34 -8.00 -1.53 17.20
C VAL A 34 -7.88 -2.88 17.91
N TRP A 35 -6.79 -3.62 17.71
CA TRP A 35 -6.54 -4.88 18.45
C TRP A 35 -6.60 -4.67 19.96
N VAL A 36 -5.93 -3.67 20.48
CA VAL A 36 -5.92 -3.35 21.92
C VAL A 36 -7.33 -2.99 22.39
N VAL A 37 -8.05 -2.15 21.63
CA VAL A 37 -9.44 -1.77 22.00
C VAL A 37 -10.34 -3.02 22.09
N VAL A 38 -10.32 -3.89 21.09
CA VAL A 38 -11.13 -5.11 21.09
C VAL A 38 -10.73 -6.03 22.27
N SER A 39 -9.43 -6.21 22.51
CA SER A 39 -8.92 -7.05 23.61
C SER A 39 -9.32 -6.50 24.97
N THR A 40 -9.22 -5.19 25.20
CA THR A 40 -9.64 -4.58 26.49
C THR A 40 -11.16 -4.67 26.68
N THR A 41 -11.94 -4.40 25.64
CA THR A 41 -13.40 -4.52 25.69
C THR A 41 -13.84 -5.94 26.06
N LEU A 42 -13.21 -6.97 25.44
CA LEU A 42 -13.48 -8.36 25.79
C LEU A 42 -13.10 -8.68 27.25
N SER A 43 -11.95 -8.18 27.69
CA SER A 43 -11.48 -8.41 29.07
C SER A 43 -12.39 -7.76 30.11
N ASP A 44 -12.97 -6.62 29.79
CA ASP A 44 -13.88 -5.88 30.69
C ASP A 44 -15.21 -6.62 30.93
N GLU A 45 -15.61 -7.49 30.00
CA GLU A 45 -16.78 -8.36 30.16
C GLU A 45 -16.56 -9.48 31.21
N ASN A 46 -15.31 -9.68 31.68
CA ASN A 46 -14.94 -10.69 32.69
C ASN A 46 -15.39 -12.11 32.36
N ILE A 47 -15.48 -12.43 31.06
CA ILE A 47 -15.82 -13.78 30.60
C ILE A 47 -14.58 -14.67 30.71
N THR A 48 -14.73 -15.85 31.28
CA THR A 48 -13.71 -16.90 31.29
C THR A 48 -14.16 -18.06 30.40
N VAL A 49 -13.20 -18.68 29.73
CA VAL A 49 -13.47 -19.92 28.97
C VAL A 49 -13.90 -21.00 29.94
N SER A 50 -14.99 -21.70 29.62
CA SER A 50 -15.56 -22.76 30.45
C SER A 50 -14.53 -23.84 30.75
N GLU A 51 -14.67 -24.47 31.94
CA GLU A 51 -13.72 -25.48 32.42
C GLU A 51 -13.73 -26.78 31.58
N ASP A 52 -14.79 -27.02 30.86
CA ASP A 52 -15.00 -28.15 29.95
C ASP A 52 -14.55 -27.90 28.53
N ALA A 53 -13.98 -26.72 28.25
CA ALA A 53 -13.40 -26.40 26.92
C ALA A 53 -12.18 -27.29 26.65
N ASP A 54 -12.04 -27.77 25.43
CA ASP A 54 -10.89 -28.53 24.95
C ASP A 54 -9.56 -27.74 25.04
N MET A 55 -9.65 -26.41 24.92
CA MET A 55 -8.51 -25.52 24.95
C MET A 55 -8.81 -24.26 25.74
N PHE A 56 -7.80 -23.72 26.43
CA PHE A 56 -7.86 -22.46 27.16
C PHE A 56 -8.83 -22.44 28.36
N ALA A 57 -9.28 -23.61 28.87
CA ALA A 57 -10.17 -23.73 30.02
C ALA A 57 -9.72 -22.82 31.19
N GLY A 58 -10.66 -22.10 31.80
CA GLY A 58 -10.41 -21.18 32.91
C GLY A 58 -9.65 -19.89 32.56
N GLN A 59 -9.25 -19.70 31.31
CA GLN A 59 -8.57 -18.46 30.87
C GLN A 59 -9.56 -17.35 30.57
N GLN A 60 -9.17 -16.11 30.87
CA GLN A 60 -9.98 -14.95 30.53
C GLN A 60 -10.07 -14.77 29.00
N VAL A 61 -11.27 -14.46 28.52
CA VAL A 61 -11.51 -14.16 27.10
C VAL A 61 -11.00 -12.75 26.80
N ALA A 62 -9.81 -12.66 26.22
CA ALA A 62 -9.15 -11.39 25.89
C ALA A 62 -8.54 -11.36 24.48
N GLY A 63 -8.66 -12.45 23.72
CA GLY A 63 -8.04 -12.60 22.41
C GLY A 63 -8.82 -13.50 21.48
N PRO A 64 -8.37 -13.63 20.22
CA PRO A 64 -9.13 -14.35 19.19
C PRO A 64 -9.30 -15.83 19.50
N PHE A 65 -8.29 -16.48 20.09
CA PHE A 65 -8.33 -17.92 20.37
C PHE A 65 -9.20 -18.26 21.58
N THR A 66 -9.14 -17.45 22.65
CA THR A 66 -9.99 -17.62 23.82
C THR A 66 -11.46 -17.28 23.50
N ALA A 67 -11.70 -16.27 22.65
CA ALA A 67 -13.05 -15.95 22.18
C ALA A 67 -13.62 -17.06 21.29
N TYR A 68 -12.80 -17.66 20.45
CA TYR A 68 -13.20 -18.79 19.61
C TYR A 68 -13.54 -20.03 20.47
N ALA A 69 -12.65 -20.40 21.40
CA ALA A 69 -12.88 -21.54 22.28
C ALA A 69 -14.17 -21.37 23.08
N GLN A 70 -14.42 -20.20 23.66
CA GLN A 70 -15.67 -19.94 24.40
C GLN A 70 -16.91 -19.98 23.50
N ALA A 71 -16.79 -19.53 22.25
CA ALA A 71 -17.90 -19.60 21.29
C ALA A 71 -18.26 -21.03 20.91
N GLU A 72 -17.28 -21.94 20.82
CA GLU A 72 -17.53 -23.38 20.60
C GLU A 72 -18.24 -24.04 21.77
N VAL A 73 -17.77 -23.81 22.99
CA VAL A 73 -18.44 -24.37 24.19
C VAL A 73 -19.88 -23.87 24.33
N ILE A 74 -20.13 -22.59 24.03
CA ILE A 74 -21.51 -22.07 24.05
C ILE A 74 -22.40 -22.79 23.03
N ASP A 75 -21.89 -23.12 21.86
CA ASP A 75 -22.62 -23.86 20.84
C ASP A 75 -22.93 -25.29 21.30
N GLU A 76 -21.92 -25.97 21.84
CA GLU A 76 -22.05 -27.32 22.35
C GLU A 76 -23.11 -27.42 23.48
N HIS A 77 -23.02 -26.52 24.45
CA HIS A 77 -24.05 -26.49 25.54
C HIS A 77 -25.45 -26.14 25.02
N ALA A 78 -25.55 -25.25 24.00
CA ALA A 78 -26.84 -24.91 23.40
C ALA A 78 -27.45 -26.10 22.67
N LEU A 79 -26.65 -26.89 21.96
CA LEU A 79 -27.09 -28.11 21.28
C LEU A 79 -27.46 -29.20 22.27
N GLU A 80 -26.70 -29.38 23.38
CA GLU A 80 -27.02 -30.31 24.42
C GLU A 80 -28.37 -29.99 25.10
N MET A 81 -28.65 -28.72 25.41
CA MET A 81 -29.91 -28.27 25.97
C MET A 81 -31.12 -28.52 25.04
N ALA A 82 -30.86 -28.53 23.73
CA ALA A 82 -31.87 -28.66 22.69
C ALA A 82 -31.92 -30.05 22.03
N ASP A 83 -31.40 -31.11 22.70
CA ASP A 83 -31.32 -32.45 22.13
C ASP A 83 -30.73 -32.51 20.73
N GLY A 84 -29.68 -31.69 20.47
CA GLY A 84 -28.98 -31.60 19.20
C GLY A 84 -29.68 -30.72 18.16
N GLN A 85 -30.76 -30.04 18.48
CA GLN A 85 -31.47 -29.15 17.57
C GLN A 85 -30.89 -27.73 17.61
N THR A 86 -30.80 -27.13 16.46
CA THR A 86 -30.42 -25.71 16.34
C THR A 86 -31.64 -24.81 16.62
N TYR A 87 -31.40 -23.52 16.91
CA TYR A 87 -32.48 -22.53 17.07
C TYR A 87 -33.51 -22.55 15.94
N ALA A 88 -33.08 -22.81 14.71
CA ALA A 88 -33.94 -22.79 13.53
C ALA A 88 -34.87 -24.02 13.47
N GLU A 89 -34.48 -25.14 14.11
CA GLU A 89 -35.20 -26.39 14.10
C GLU A 89 -36.19 -26.51 15.25
N LEU A 90 -35.96 -25.76 16.35
CA LEU A 90 -36.83 -25.75 17.52
C LEU A 90 -38.19 -25.14 17.21
N ASP A 91 -39.27 -25.76 17.76
CA ASP A 91 -40.63 -25.22 17.71
C ASP A 91 -40.71 -23.85 18.40
N ARG A 92 -41.68 -23.02 17.97
CA ARG A 92 -41.85 -21.67 18.50
C ARG A 92 -42.22 -21.62 19.97
N GLU A 93 -42.95 -22.64 20.41
CA GLU A 93 -43.41 -22.80 21.78
C GLU A 93 -42.47 -23.63 22.65
N ASP A 94 -41.33 -24.06 22.10
CA ASP A 94 -40.35 -24.83 22.85
C ASP A 94 -39.75 -24.00 24.01
N PRO A 95 -39.77 -24.52 25.25
CA PRO A 95 -39.28 -23.79 26.42
C PRO A 95 -37.80 -23.48 26.40
N VAL A 96 -36.97 -24.28 25.69
CA VAL A 96 -35.53 -24.04 25.58
C VAL A 96 -35.14 -23.06 24.46
N ARG A 97 -36.09 -22.73 23.59
CA ARG A 97 -35.83 -21.87 22.42
C ARG A 97 -35.23 -20.52 22.79
N ALA A 98 -35.71 -19.91 23.90
CA ALA A 98 -35.18 -18.62 24.37
C ALA A 98 -33.70 -18.74 24.77
N SER A 99 -33.34 -19.78 25.50
CA SER A 99 -31.97 -20.03 25.95
C SER A 99 -31.01 -20.30 24.76
N VAL A 100 -31.46 -21.07 23.77
CA VAL A 100 -30.69 -21.34 22.54
C VAL A 100 -30.52 -20.07 21.70
N MET A 101 -31.52 -19.19 21.69
CA MET A 101 -31.43 -17.90 21.04
C MET A 101 -30.37 -17.01 21.70
N ASP A 102 -30.37 -16.92 23.03
CA ASP A 102 -29.40 -16.17 23.81
C ASP A 102 -27.95 -16.69 23.58
N ALA A 103 -27.81 -18.04 23.61
CA ALA A 103 -26.53 -18.68 23.27
C ALA A 103 -26.05 -18.33 21.86
N SER A 104 -26.97 -18.30 20.88
CA SER A 104 -26.66 -17.91 19.50
C SER A 104 -26.18 -16.45 19.39
N PHE A 105 -26.78 -15.53 20.17
CA PHE A 105 -26.34 -14.14 20.23
C PHE A 105 -24.95 -13.99 20.87
N LEU A 106 -24.71 -14.68 21.99
CA LEU A 106 -23.39 -14.68 22.64
C LEU A 106 -22.30 -15.22 21.71
N ARG A 107 -22.58 -16.35 21.08
CA ARG A 107 -21.70 -16.95 20.08
C ARG A 107 -21.42 -15.99 18.93
N ALA A 108 -22.45 -15.36 18.34
CA ALA A 108 -22.29 -14.39 17.27
C ALA A 108 -21.43 -13.18 17.68
N SER A 109 -21.59 -12.70 18.93
CA SER A 109 -20.78 -11.61 19.48
C SER A 109 -19.30 -12.02 19.59
N LEU A 110 -19.00 -13.20 20.12
CA LEU A 110 -17.64 -13.73 20.23
C LEU A 110 -17.01 -13.93 18.84
N PHE A 111 -17.73 -14.51 17.87
CA PHE A 111 -17.24 -14.64 16.49
C PHE A 111 -16.99 -13.30 15.82
N THR A 112 -17.82 -12.29 16.09
CA THR A 112 -17.58 -10.93 15.59
C THR A 112 -16.24 -10.38 16.10
N SER A 113 -15.92 -10.64 17.38
CA SER A 113 -14.63 -10.26 17.95
C SER A 113 -13.48 -11.03 17.31
N VAL A 114 -13.63 -12.34 17.04
CA VAL A 114 -12.62 -13.14 16.31
C VAL A 114 -12.37 -12.56 14.92
N VAL A 115 -13.44 -12.21 14.19
CA VAL A 115 -13.32 -11.57 12.86
C VAL A 115 -12.63 -10.22 12.97
N ALA A 116 -12.95 -9.40 13.98
CA ALA A 116 -12.29 -8.12 14.21
C ALA A 116 -10.78 -8.28 14.43
N PHE A 117 -10.36 -9.25 15.24
CA PHE A 117 -8.93 -9.60 15.39
C PHE A 117 -8.30 -10.04 14.07
N GLY A 118 -9.00 -10.84 13.27
CA GLY A 118 -8.55 -11.27 11.94
C GLY A 118 -8.33 -10.09 10.99
N VAL A 119 -9.24 -9.12 10.99
CA VAL A 119 -9.09 -7.87 10.21
C VAL A 119 -7.90 -7.05 10.71
N CYS A 120 -7.71 -6.92 12.02
CA CYS A 120 -6.55 -6.24 12.58
C CYS A 120 -5.23 -6.89 12.13
N ALA A 121 -5.15 -8.22 12.20
CA ALA A 121 -3.98 -8.97 11.74
C ALA A 121 -3.72 -8.76 10.24
N LEU A 122 -4.77 -8.75 9.41
CA LEU A 122 -4.67 -8.45 7.98
C LEU A 122 -4.14 -7.03 7.73
N VAL A 123 -4.66 -6.03 8.44
CA VAL A 123 -4.22 -4.63 8.30
C VAL A 123 -2.75 -4.47 8.72
N ILE A 124 -2.33 -5.12 9.80
CA ILE A 124 -0.93 -5.14 10.25
C ILE A 124 -0.04 -5.82 9.19
N GLY A 125 -0.47 -6.96 8.66
CA GLY A 125 0.24 -7.68 7.60
C GLY A 125 0.39 -6.86 6.31
N LEU A 126 -0.68 -6.16 5.89
CA LEU A 126 -0.63 -5.21 4.77
C LEU A 126 0.33 -4.06 5.05
N GLY A 127 0.31 -3.50 6.25
CA GLY A 127 1.24 -2.45 6.66
C GLY A 127 2.70 -2.89 6.56
N LEU A 128 3.01 -4.11 7.00
CA LEU A 128 4.34 -4.70 6.86
C LEU A 128 4.73 -4.87 5.38
N MET A 129 3.81 -5.35 4.55
CA MET A 129 4.03 -5.48 3.11
C MET A 129 4.34 -4.13 2.46
N PHE A 130 3.59 -3.07 2.81
CA PHE A 130 3.87 -1.72 2.30
C PHE A 130 5.25 -1.21 2.72
N ILE A 131 5.69 -1.49 3.94
CA ILE A 131 7.05 -1.14 4.40
C ILE A 131 8.10 -1.88 3.56
N LEU A 132 7.93 -3.19 3.34
CA LEU A 132 8.86 -4.00 2.56
C LEU A 132 8.96 -3.53 1.11
N VAL A 133 7.81 -3.27 0.47
CA VAL A 133 7.75 -2.73 -0.91
C VAL A 133 8.41 -1.35 -0.97
N GLY A 134 8.10 -0.48 -0.02
CA GLY A 134 8.69 0.86 0.05
C GLY A 134 10.20 0.82 0.25
N ALA A 135 10.70 -0.09 1.09
CA ALA A 135 12.14 -0.30 1.30
C ALA A 135 12.81 -0.86 0.03
N ALA A 136 12.19 -1.80 -0.67
CA ALA A 136 12.69 -2.34 -1.94
C ALA A 136 12.78 -1.25 -3.02
N LEU A 137 11.72 -0.44 -3.18
CA LEU A 137 11.72 0.69 -4.13
C LEU A 137 12.81 1.70 -3.82
N ARG A 138 13.06 2.01 -2.55
CA ARG A 138 14.14 2.92 -2.15
C ARG A 138 15.52 2.35 -2.44
N ARG A 139 15.73 1.03 -2.25
CA ARG A 139 16.99 0.36 -2.59
C ARG A 139 17.24 0.35 -4.09
N LEU A 140 16.22 0.05 -4.90
CA LEU A 140 16.34 0.10 -6.36
C LEU A 140 16.64 1.53 -6.86
N ALA A 141 15.98 2.55 -6.29
CA ALA A 141 16.18 3.94 -6.65
C ALA A 141 17.50 4.54 -6.12
N GLY A 142 18.20 3.87 -5.21
CA GLY A 142 19.48 4.30 -4.63
C GLY A 142 20.70 3.58 -5.19
N GLY A 143 20.53 2.64 -6.13
CA GLY A 143 21.61 1.90 -6.75
C GLY A 143 22.54 2.80 -7.59
N PRO A 144 23.83 2.40 -7.77
CA PRO A 144 24.75 3.11 -8.64
C PRO A 144 24.18 3.14 -10.08
N ALA A 145 24.43 4.24 -10.79
CA ALA A 145 24.04 4.35 -12.20
C ALA A 145 24.74 3.23 -12.99
N VAL A 146 23.97 2.33 -13.58
CA VAL A 146 24.54 1.28 -14.45
C VAL A 146 24.76 1.88 -15.82
N ALA A 147 26.04 2.03 -16.19
CA ALA A 147 26.41 2.35 -17.56
C ALA A 147 26.28 1.09 -18.41
N VAL A 148 25.30 1.03 -19.29
CA VAL A 148 25.18 -0.04 -20.29
C VAL A 148 26.01 0.38 -21.50
N GLU A 149 27.18 -0.22 -21.68
CA GLU A 149 27.93 -0.12 -22.94
C GLU A 149 27.23 -1.04 -23.96
N THR A 150 26.61 -0.43 -24.94
CA THR A 150 26.13 -1.18 -26.12
C THR A 150 27.33 -1.49 -27.00
N PRO A 151 27.69 -2.78 -27.23
CA PRO A 151 28.72 -3.13 -28.17
C PRO A 151 28.32 -2.58 -29.54
N GLY A 152 29.13 -1.67 -30.09
CA GLY A 152 28.92 -1.15 -31.42
C GLY A 152 28.88 -2.32 -32.39
N THR A 153 27.78 -2.45 -33.13
CA THR A 153 27.72 -3.35 -34.29
C THR A 153 28.79 -2.92 -35.24
N THR A 154 29.85 -3.71 -35.36
CA THR A 154 30.87 -3.54 -36.37
C THR A 154 30.19 -3.78 -37.71
N SER A 155 29.80 -2.71 -38.39
CA SER A 155 29.36 -2.80 -39.78
C SER A 155 30.61 -3.15 -40.60
N ALA A 156 30.77 -4.44 -40.88
CA ALA A 156 31.70 -4.92 -41.89
C ALA A 156 31.19 -4.49 -43.25
N GLY A 157 31.77 -3.47 -43.80
CA GLY A 157 31.48 -2.95 -45.11
C GLY A 157 32.65 -2.07 -45.56
N GLY A 158 33.84 -2.68 -45.64
CA GLY A 158 34.94 -2.03 -46.27
C GLY A 158 34.73 -1.94 -47.76
N LEU A 159 34.90 -0.75 -48.31
CA LEU A 159 35.43 -0.59 -49.64
C LEU A 159 36.42 0.56 -49.59
N SER A 160 37.66 0.18 -49.81
CA SER A 160 38.81 0.94 -50.09
C SER A 160 38.48 2.10 -51.05
N ALA A 161 38.75 3.32 -50.66
CA ALA A 161 38.91 4.43 -51.61
C ALA A 161 40.24 5.14 -51.32
N ALA A 162 41.04 5.14 -52.34
CA ALA A 162 42.41 5.64 -52.44
C ALA A 162 42.62 7.12 -52.04
N PRO A 163 43.85 7.50 -51.71
CA PRO A 163 44.15 8.86 -51.27
C PRO A 163 44.07 9.86 -52.46
N ARG A 164 43.25 10.89 -52.31
CA ARG A 164 43.21 12.01 -53.23
C ARG A 164 44.12 13.12 -52.71
N HIS A 165 44.99 13.52 -53.66
CA HIS A 165 45.97 14.54 -53.56
C HIS A 165 45.46 15.90 -53.03
N SER A 166 46.29 16.53 -52.25
CA SER A 166 46.19 17.92 -51.86
C SER A 166 46.06 18.82 -53.07
N ALA A 167 45.01 19.60 -53.16
CA ALA A 167 44.91 20.73 -54.05
C ALA A 167 44.82 22.02 -53.21
N THR A 168 45.79 22.88 -53.36
CA THR A 168 45.90 24.21 -52.79
C THR A 168 44.77 25.10 -53.31
N PRO A 169 44.05 25.87 -52.43
CA PRO A 169 43.08 26.85 -52.91
C PRO A 169 43.73 28.14 -53.38
N PRO A 170 43.22 28.79 -54.45
CA PRO A 170 43.67 30.11 -54.91
C PRO A 170 43.11 31.22 -54.01
N PRO A 171 43.82 32.40 -53.96
CA PRO A 171 43.33 33.52 -53.15
C PRO A 171 42.30 34.36 -53.93
N ASP A 172 41.50 35.10 -53.15
CA ASP A 172 40.59 36.17 -53.61
C ASP A 172 39.15 35.72 -54.05
N ALA A 173 38.22 35.90 -53.14
CA ALA A 173 36.87 36.43 -53.44
C ALA A 173 36.26 37.09 -52.22
N ALA A 174 35.90 38.31 -52.35
CA ALA A 174 35.44 39.31 -51.41
C ALA A 174 34.19 38.88 -50.60
N ALA A 175 34.15 39.33 -49.34
CA ALA A 175 33.02 39.23 -48.45
C ALA A 175 31.80 40.08 -48.87
N PRO A 176 30.58 39.58 -48.83
CA PRO A 176 29.36 40.40 -48.97
C PRO A 176 28.98 41.11 -47.66
N PRO A 177 28.31 42.29 -47.75
CA PRO A 177 28.04 43.16 -46.60
C PRO A 177 26.98 42.63 -45.67
N ALA A 178 27.13 42.97 -44.38
CA ALA A 178 26.22 42.68 -43.29
C ALA A 178 24.81 43.26 -43.46
N ARG A 179 23.79 42.45 -43.21
CA ARG A 179 22.38 42.89 -43.09
C ARG A 179 22.13 43.51 -41.72
N PRO A 180 21.31 44.58 -41.63
CA PRO A 180 20.91 45.16 -40.34
C PRO A 180 19.94 44.27 -39.59
N THR A 181 20.20 44.08 -38.31
CA THR A 181 19.28 43.45 -37.35
C THR A 181 18.18 44.42 -36.98
N THR A 182 16.95 44.17 -37.40
CA THR A 182 15.76 44.84 -36.90
C THR A 182 15.29 44.17 -35.57
N ARG A 183 15.33 44.95 -34.55
CA ARG A 183 14.79 44.66 -33.20
C ARG A 183 13.27 44.62 -33.28
N PRO A 184 12.57 43.58 -32.77
CA PRO A 184 11.13 43.64 -32.61
C PRO A 184 10.76 44.51 -31.41
N ALA A 185 9.72 45.32 -31.57
CA ALA A 185 9.17 46.26 -30.64
C ALA A 185 8.40 45.58 -29.49
N ASP A 186 8.47 46.17 -28.30
CA ASP A 186 7.71 45.83 -27.09
C ASP A 186 6.18 46.02 -27.30
N PRO A 187 5.33 45.13 -26.74
CA PRO A 187 3.89 45.38 -26.72
C PRO A 187 3.50 46.38 -25.60
N PRO A 188 2.44 47.18 -25.82
CA PRO A 188 2.02 48.22 -24.89
C PRO A 188 1.37 47.68 -23.63
N SER A 189 1.73 48.28 -22.49
CA SER A 189 1.07 48.20 -21.21
C SER A 189 -0.35 48.82 -21.27
N VAL A 190 -1.37 48.05 -20.95
CA VAL A 190 -2.72 48.59 -20.66
C VAL A 190 -2.90 48.60 -19.12
N GLY A 191 -2.92 49.82 -18.64
CA GLY A 191 -3.18 50.12 -17.26
C GLY A 191 -4.68 50.15 -16.93
N GLY A 192 -4.96 49.82 -15.68
CA GLY A 192 -5.86 50.53 -14.82
C GLY A 192 -7.35 50.32 -14.99
N ARG A 193 -8.01 49.83 -13.98
CA ARG A 193 -8.91 50.60 -13.11
C ARG A 193 -9.66 49.70 -12.14
N ALA A 194 -9.42 49.98 -10.91
CA ALA A 194 -10.28 49.98 -9.75
C ALA A 194 -11.78 50.12 -10.03
N ASP A 195 -12.58 49.38 -9.26
CA ASP A 195 -13.66 49.94 -8.44
C ASP A 195 -14.19 48.88 -7.45
N THR A 196 -14.12 49.19 -6.18
CA THR A 196 -14.83 48.71 -4.99
C THR A 196 -16.04 49.62 -4.76
N PRO A 197 -16.91 49.37 -3.75
CA PRO A 197 -17.81 48.35 -3.21
C PRO A 197 -19.27 48.85 -3.19
N PRO A 198 -20.19 48.66 -2.23
CA PRO A 198 -20.43 47.70 -1.14
C PRO A 198 -21.87 47.12 -1.14
N ALA A 199 -22.14 46.12 -0.36
CA ALA A 199 -23.16 45.91 0.63
C ALA A 199 -23.07 44.48 1.20
#